data_849e484e710d0f09418f57e7c82f7f38
#
_entry.id   849e484e710d0f09418f57e7c82f7f38
#
_cell.length_a   1.000
_cell.length_b   1.000
_cell.length_c   1.000
_cell.angle_alpha   90.00
_cell.angle_beta   90.00
_cell.angle_gamma   90.00
#
_symmetry.space_group_name_H-M   'P 1'
#
loop_
_entity.id
_entity.type
_entity.pdbx_description
1 polymer ?
#
loop_
_entity_poly.entity_id
_entity_poly.type
_entity_poly.pdbx_seq_one_letter_code
_entity_poly.pdbx_strand_id
1 'polypeptide(L)'
;LVKGTYPTMQEEEMGYALSTTIDQPFDSTLAATREALAAQGFGVLTEIDMAATLQKKLGVEIRPQVILGACNPPSAYEALQAEESIGLLLPCNVVVRSVDSTTTIVEAIDPQTMRELTGNAAMQPIAERIGGLLQAALDSLGN
;
A
#
# COMPACT_ATOMS: atom_id res chain seq x y z
N LEU A 1 -13.93 -4.57 -21.48
CA LEU A 1 -13.25 -4.89 -20.28
C LEU A 1 -14.23 -5.21 -19.16
N VAL A 2 -14.05 -6.33 -18.54
CA VAL A 2 -14.99 -6.81 -17.54
C VAL A 2 -14.56 -6.32 -16.17
N LYS A 3 -15.12 -5.20 -15.78
CA LYS A 3 -14.69 -4.51 -14.57
C LYS A 3 -15.05 -5.25 -13.28
N GLY A 4 -16.19 -5.95 -13.30
CA GLY A 4 -16.68 -6.58 -12.09
C GLY A 4 -15.88 -7.78 -11.63
N THR A 5 -15.24 -8.49 -12.55
CA THR A 5 -14.49 -9.70 -12.21
C THR A 5 -13.00 -9.46 -12.07
N TYR A 6 -12.55 -8.44 -12.72
CA TYR A 6 -11.14 -8.17 -12.88
C TYR A 6 -10.40 -7.91 -11.55
N PRO A 7 -10.85 -7.01 -10.67
CA PRO A 7 -10.09 -6.71 -9.46
C PRO A 7 -10.01 -7.88 -8.49
N THR A 8 -11.10 -8.63 -8.33
CA THR A 8 -11.15 -9.69 -7.33
C THR A 8 -10.14 -10.78 -7.62
N MET A 9 -10.12 -11.26 -8.86
CA MET A 9 -9.19 -12.31 -9.23
C MET A 9 -7.75 -11.84 -9.11
N GLN A 10 -7.50 -10.61 -9.50
CA GLN A 10 -6.15 -10.09 -9.45
C GLN A 10 -5.63 -9.92 -8.03
N GLU A 11 -6.51 -9.54 -7.10
CA GLU A 11 -6.09 -9.38 -5.72
C GLU A 11 -5.56 -10.69 -5.14
N GLU A 12 -6.17 -11.80 -5.51
CA GLU A 12 -5.76 -13.10 -5.00
C GLU A 12 -4.48 -13.61 -5.65
N GLU A 13 -4.25 -13.21 -6.89
CA GLU A 13 -3.17 -13.80 -7.69
C GLU A 13 -1.94 -12.93 -7.84
N MET A 14 -2.01 -11.67 -7.40
CA MET A 14 -0.94 -10.73 -7.69
C MET A 14 0.40 -11.06 -7.07
N GLY A 15 0.49 -11.69 -5.96
CA GLY A 15 1.76 -12.06 -5.37
C GLY A 15 2.61 -10.89 -4.86
N TYR A 16 2.23 -9.65 -5.16
CA TYR A 16 2.96 -8.48 -4.67
C TYR A 16 2.10 -7.54 -3.84
N ALA A 17 0.86 -7.89 -3.60
CA ALA A 17 -0.06 -7.02 -2.87
C ALA A 17 -0.65 -7.70 -1.65
N LEU A 18 -0.77 -6.93 -0.57
CA LEU A 18 -1.66 -7.22 0.54
C LEU A 18 -2.87 -6.34 0.31
N SER A 19 -4.09 -6.89 0.40
CA SER A 19 -5.26 -6.14 -0.04
C SER A 19 -6.46 -6.38 0.85
N THR A 20 -7.32 -5.37 0.96
CA THR A 20 -8.61 -5.50 1.64
C THR A 20 -9.63 -4.59 0.95
N THR A 21 -10.88 -5.02 0.98
CA THR A 21 -12.00 -4.24 0.43
C THR A 21 -12.85 -3.77 1.60
N ILE A 22 -13.13 -2.46 1.61
CA ILE A 22 -13.82 -1.81 2.72
C ILE A 22 -15.14 -1.26 2.22
N ASP A 23 -16.24 -1.58 2.91
CA ASP A 23 -17.57 -1.10 2.56
C ASP A 23 -17.80 0.29 3.16
N GLN A 24 -16.96 1.24 2.76
CA GLN A 24 -17.00 2.62 3.19
C GLN A 24 -16.58 3.51 2.05
N PRO A 25 -17.03 4.77 2.04
CA PRO A 25 -16.60 5.73 1.01
C PRO A 25 -15.11 6.01 1.06
N PHE A 26 -14.61 6.53 -0.04
CA PHE A 26 -13.18 6.79 -0.20
C PHE A 26 -12.61 7.69 0.90
N ASP A 27 -13.27 8.84 1.18
CA ASP A 27 -12.67 9.81 2.11
C ASP A 27 -12.53 9.25 3.51
N SER A 28 -13.55 8.54 4.01
CA SER A 28 -13.48 7.96 5.35
C SER A 28 -12.46 6.83 5.40
N THR A 29 -12.34 6.05 4.33
CA THR A 29 -11.37 4.97 4.25
C THR A 29 -9.95 5.51 4.21
N LEU A 30 -9.72 6.59 3.46
CA LEU A 30 -8.40 7.21 3.40
C LEU A 30 -7.97 7.71 4.78
N ALA A 31 -8.86 8.39 5.49
CA ALA A 31 -8.55 8.87 6.84
C ALA A 31 -8.26 7.71 7.79
N ALA A 32 -9.08 6.65 7.73
CA ALA A 32 -8.88 5.47 8.57
C ALA A 32 -7.56 4.76 8.24
N THR A 33 -7.18 4.75 6.97
CA THR A 33 -5.93 4.10 6.56
C THR A 33 -4.72 4.83 7.14
N ARG A 34 -4.73 6.17 7.13
CA ARG A 34 -3.66 6.93 7.75
C ARG A 34 -3.52 6.60 9.23
N GLU A 35 -4.65 6.51 9.93
CA GLU A 35 -4.65 6.20 11.36
C GLU A 35 -4.18 4.77 11.62
N ALA A 36 -4.63 3.83 10.80
CA ALA A 36 -4.24 2.43 10.95
C ALA A 36 -2.74 2.25 10.76
N LEU A 37 -2.16 2.94 9.78
CA LEU A 37 -0.72 2.89 9.53
C LEU A 37 0.05 3.50 10.71
N ALA A 38 -0.41 4.64 11.22
CA ALA A 38 0.24 5.28 12.37
C ALA A 38 0.21 4.38 13.60
N ALA A 39 -0.89 3.66 13.81
CA ALA A 39 -1.02 2.75 14.94
C ALA A 39 -0.02 1.60 14.89
N GLN A 40 0.47 1.26 13.70
CA GLN A 40 1.46 0.20 13.52
C GLN A 40 2.88 0.75 13.38
N GLY A 41 3.10 2.03 13.70
CA GLY A 41 4.43 2.62 13.69
C GLY A 41 4.90 3.12 12.33
N PHE A 42 4.00 3.28 11.37
CA PHE A 42 4.36 3.85 10.07
C PHE A 42 4.14 5.36 10.06
N GLY A 43 5.10 6.09 9.51
CA GLY A 43 4.90 7.48 9.14
C GLY A 43 4.54 7.57 7.67
N VAL A 44 3.59 8.42 7.31
CA VAL A 44 3.26 8.67 5.91
C VAL A 44 4.18 9.79 5.44
N LEU A 45 5.17 9.44 4.63
CA LEU A 45 6.19 10.39 4.16
C LEU A 45 5.73 11.14 2.91
N THR A 46 4.97 10.46 2.05
CA THR A 46 4.50 11.06 0.80
C THR A 46 3.04 10.72 0.61
N GLU A 47 2.36 11.63 -0.07
CA GLU A 47 0.96 11.41 -0.42
C GLU A 47 0.76 11.95 -1.83
N ILE A 48 0.34 11.08 -2.74
CA ILE A 48 0.15 11.43 -4.13
C ILE A 48 -1.32 11.22 -4.48
N ASP A 49 -2.01 12.31 -4.82
CA ASP A 49 -3.39 12.22 -5.31
C ASP A 49 -3.32 11.98 -6.81
N MET A 50 -3.48 10.71 -7.20
CA MET A 50 -3.36 10.33 -8.60
C MET A 50 -4.46 10.91 -9.46
N ALA A 51 -5.69 10.96 -8.92
CA ALA A 51 -6.81 11.52 -9.67
C ALA A 51 -6.57 12.99 -9.97
N ALA A 52 -6.14 13.76 -8.97
CA ALA A 52 -5.86 15.19 -9.15
C ALA A 52 -4.67 15.40 -10.08
N THR A 53 -3.64 14.56 -9.94
CA THR A 53 -2.44 14.66 -10.77
C THR A 53 -2.76 14.45 -12.25
N LEU A 54 -3.52 13.40 -12.55
CA LEU A 54 -3.85 13.08 -13.94
C LEU A 54 -4.82 14.09 -14.54
N GLN A 55 -5.74 14.60 -13.73
CA GLN A 55 -6.64 15.66 -14.19
C GLN A 55 -5.83 16.90 -14.58
N LYS A 56 -4.90 17.29 -13.73
CA LYS A 56 -4.11 18.49 -13.97
C LYS A 56 -3.18 18.35 -15.18
N LYS A 57 -2.54 17.19 -15.33
CA LYS A 57 -1.52 17.02 -16.36
C LYS A 57 -2.07 16.56 -17.70
N LEU A 58 -3.16 15.80 -17.69
CA LEU A 58 -3.69 15.22 -18.92
C LEU A 58 -5.15 15.59 -19.19
N GLY A 59 -5.83 16.19 -18.21
CA GLY A 59 -7.24 16.52 -18.36
C GLY A 59 -8.15 15.30 -18.34
N VAL A 60 -7.65 14.15 -17.85
CA VAL A 60 -8.45 12.93 -17.78
C VAL A 60 -8.98 12.75 -16.36
N GLU A 61 -10.09 12.03 -16.25
CA GLU A 61 -10.67 11.73 -14.95
C GLU A 61 -10.56 10.24 -14.65
N ILE A 62 -10.10 9.93 -13.45
CA ILE A 62 -10.17 8.58 -12.92
C ILE A 62 -10.91 8.64 -11.58
N ARG A 63 -11.31 7.48 -11.08
CA ARG A 63 -11.89 7.42 -9.74
C ARG A 63 -10.85 7.88 -8.72
N PRO A 64 -11.30 8.40 -7.57
CA PRO A 64 -10.35 8.80 -6.51
C PRO A 64 -9.33 7.71 -6.20
N GLN A 65 -8.07 8.11 -6.17
CA GLN A 65 -6.98 7.21 -5.83
C GLN A 65 -5.84 8.03 -5.25
N VAL A 66 -5.37 7.60 -4.07
CA VAL A 66 -4.25 8.24 -3.38
C VAL A 66 -3.21 7.16 -3.07
N ILE A 67 -1.95 7.50 -3.29
CA ILE A 67 -0.83 6.63 -2.95
C ILE A 67 -0.14 7.22 -1.72
N LEU A 68 -0.11 6.45 -0.64
CA LEU A 68 0.58 6.84 0.59
C LEU A 68 1.92 6.12 0.64
N GLY A 69 3.00 6.88 0.82
CA GLY A 69 4.32 6.29 1.02
C GLY A 69 4.56 6.09 2.51
N ALA A 70 4.46 4.85 2.98
CA ALA A 70 4.54 4.53 4.39
C ALA A 70 5.94 4.04 4.75
N CYS A 71 6.46 4.53 5.88
CA CYS A 71 7.78 4.16 6.35
C CYS A 71 7.73 3.80 7.82
N ASN A 72 8.28 2.62 8.15
CA ASN A 72 8.58 2.23 9.52
C ASN A 72 10.06 2.49 9.71
N PRO A 73 10.46 3.59 10.41
CA PRO A 73 11.86 4.00 10.42
C PRO A 73 12.86 2.96 10.91
N PRO A 74 12.59 2.22 11.99
CA PRO A 74 13.58 1.20 12.41
C PRO A 74 13.77 0.13 11.36
N SER A 75 12.70 -0.30 10.70
CA SER A 75 12.79 -1.33 9.66
C SER A 75 13.48 -0.81 8.41
N ALA A 76 13.21 0.44 8.04
CA ALA A 76 13.88 1.06 6.90
C ALA A 76 15.38 1.18 7.12
N TYR A 77 15.79 1.55 8.34
CA TYR A 77 17.20 1.64 8.69
C TYR A 77 17.88 0.27 8.56
N GLU A 78 17.27 -0.77 9.12
CA GLU A 78 17.81 -2.12 8.98
C GLU A 78 17.90 -2.55 7.52
N ALA A 79 16.88 -2.23 6.73
CA ALA A 79 16.86 -2.61 5.32
C ALA A 79 18.01 -1.94 4.57
N LEU A 80 18.27 -0.66 4.85
CA LEU A 80 19.36 0.06 4.20
C LEU A 80 20.72 -0.51 4.58
N GLN A 81 20.86 -1.01 5.80
CA GLN A 81 22.09 -1.66 6.23
C GLN A 81 22.31 -3.01 5.55
N ALA A 82 21.22 -3.74 5.30
CA ALA A 82 21.30 -5.06 4.65
C ALA A 82 21.48 -4.95 3.14
N GLU A 83 20.93 -3.89 2.54
CA GLU A 83 20.93 -3.72 1.08
C GLU A 83 20.97 -2.23 0.78
N GLU A 84 22.11 -1.71 0.31
CA GLU A 84 22.27 -0.26 0.13
C GLU A 84 21.30 0.34 -0.88
N SER A 85 20.95 -0.44 -1.91
CA SER A 85 20.07 0.05 -2.97
C SER A 85 18.60 -0.15 -2.68
N ILE A 86 18.25 -0.58 -1.44
CA ILE A 86 16.85 -0.86 -1.12
C ILE A 86 15.97 0.39 -1.22
N GLY A 87 16.59 1.57 -1.19
CA GLY A 87 15.85 2.81 -1.39
C GLY A 87 15.05 2.84 -2.67
N LEU A 88 15.46 2.04 -3.68
CA LEU A 88 14.70 1.92 -4.92
C LEU A 88 13.33 1.27 -4.68
N LEU A 89 13.17 0.53 -3.58
CA LEU A 89 11.95 -0.18 -3.25
C LEU A 89 11.25 0.42 -2.03
N LEU A 90 11.67 1.61 -1.60
CA LEU A 90 11.08 2.33 -0.48
C LEU A 90 10.52 3.66 -0.96
N PRO A 91 9.53 4.21 -0.28
CA PRO A 91 8.79 3.68 0.87
C PRO A 91 7.82 2.57 0.45
N CYS A 92 7.21 1.91 1.43
CA CYS A 92 6.16 0.95 1.13
C CYS A 92 4.93 1.73 0.69
N ASN A 93 4.48 1.52 -0.53
CA ASN A 93 3.32 2.22 -1.04
C ASN A 93 2.04 1.53 -0.57
N VAL A 94 1.10 2.35 -0.11
CA VAL A 94 -0.24 1.92 0.26
C VAL A 94 -1.21 2.72 -0.60
N VAL A 95 -1.98 2.01 -1.42
CA VAL A 95 -2.90 2.64 -2.36
C VAL A 95 -4.31 2.54 -1.79
N VAL A 96 -4.99 3.68 -1.75
CA VAL A 96 -6.40 3.74 -1.39
C VAL A 96 -7.13 4.18 -2.65
N ARG A 97 -8.03 3.33 -3.15
CA ARG A 97 -8.72 3.64 -4.40
C ARG A 97 -10.21 3.31 -4.33
N SER A 98 -11.00 4.21 -4.86
CA SER A 98 -12.45 4.07 -4.90
C SER A 98 -12.86 3.02 -5.93
N VAL A 99 -13.80 2.15 -5.55
CA VAL A 99 -14.48 1.27 -6.50
C VAL A 99 -15.78 1.92 -6.96
N ASP A 100 -16.54 2.41 -5.98
CA ASP A 100 -17.77 3.17 -6.22
C ASP A 100 -18.01 4.07 -5.00
N SER A 101 -19.21 4.64 -4.89
CA SER A 101 -19.50 5.62 -3.83
C SER A 101 -19.49 5.03 -2.42
N THR A 102 -19.53 3.70 -2.28
CA THR A 102 -19.63 3.04 -0.98
C THR A 102 -18.58 1.98 -0.75
N THR A 103 -17.65 1.79 -1.68
CA THR A 103 -16.66 0.71 -1.60
C THR A 103 -15.29 1.23 -1.99
N THR A 104 -14.30 0.90 -1.16
CA THR A 104 -12.92 1.35 -1.34
C THR A 104 -12.00 0.15 -1.15
N ILE A 105 -10.97 0.05 -1.99
CA ILE A 105 -9.93 -0.97 -1.85
C ILE A 105 -8.69 -0.31 -1.27
N VAL A 106 -8.06 -0.98 -0.30
CA VAL A 106 -6.78 -0.56 0.25
C VAL A 106 -5.77 -1.67 -0.02
N GLU A 107 -4.70 -1.33 -0.70
CA GLU A 107 -3.66 -2.28 -1.10
C GLU A 107 -2.31 -1.79 -0.62
N ALA A 108 -1.50 -2.68 -0.07
CA ALA A 108 -0.12 -2.36 0.30
C ALA A 108 0.81 -3.27 -0.47
N ILE A 109 1.99 -2.76 -0.82
CA ILE A 109 3.02 -3.63 -1.41
C ILE A 109 3.36 -4.73 -0.40
N ASP A 110 3.47 -5.97 -0.88
CA ASP A 110 3.91 -7.06 -0.02
C ASP A 110 5.42 -6.96 0.11
N PRO A 111 5.95 -6.76 1.32
CA PRO A 111 7.39 -6.58 1.49
C PRO A 111 8.24 -7.78 1.09
N GLN A 112 7.63 -8.94 0.90
CA GLN A 112 8.37 -10.09 0.36
C GLN A 112 8.93 -9.81 -1.02
N THR A 113 8.37 -8.83 -1.74
CA THR A 113 8.94 -8.42 -3.03
C THR A 113 10.36 -7.89 -2.87
N MET A 114 10.68 -7.28 -1.74
CA MET A 114 12.05 -6.82 -1.48
C MET A 114 13.01 -8.00 -1.38
N ARG A 115 12.58 -9.06 -0.70
CA ARG A 115 13.38 -10.27 -0.58
C ARG A 115 13.58 -10.92 -1.94
N GLU A 116 12.51 -10.99 -2.74
CA GLU A 116 12.56 -11.63 -4.04
C GLU A 116 13.40 -10.86 -5.04
N LEU A 117 13.19 -9.54 -5.10
CA LEU A 117 13.89 -8.73 -6.09
C LEU A 117 15.38 -8.57 -5.77
N THR A 118 15.74 -8.48 -4.51
CA THR A 118 17.14 -8.31 -4.13
C THR A 118 17.90 -9.63 -4.08
N GLY A 119 17.19 -10.74 -3.94
CA GLY A 119 17.84 -12.04 -3.73
C GLY A 119 18.63 -12.10 -2.45
N ASN A 120 18.41 -11.16 -1.53
CA ASN A 120 19.20 -11.02 -0.31
C ASN A 120 18.47 -11.68 0.86
N ALA A 121 19.01 -12.77 1.38
CA ALA A 121 18.37 -13.51 2.46
C ALA A 121 18.23 -12.69 3.74
N ALA A 122 19.08 -11.69 3.95
CA ALA A 122 19.01 -10.83 5.12
C ALA A 122 17.74 -9.98 5.13
N MET A 123 17.08 -9.83 3.97
CA MET A 123 15.81 -9.11 3.89
C MET A 123 14.63 -9.91 4.43
N GLN A 124 14.76 -11.22 4.59
CA GLN A 124 13.63 -12.07 4.96
C GLN A 124 12.98 -11.66 6.31
N PRO A 125 13.74 -11.55 7.41
CA PRO A 125 13.11 -11.18 8.68
C PRO A 125 12.56 -9.74 8.67
N ILE A 126 13.20 -8.85 7.90
CA ILE A 126 12.73 -7.48 7.77
C ILE A 126 11.40 -7.45 7.02
N ALA A 127 11.33 -8.18 5.90
CA ALA A 127 10.12 -8.27 5.10
C ALA A 127 8.96 -8.88 5.89
N GLU A 128 9.25 -9.90 6.69
CA GLU A 128 8.21 -10.53 7.51
C GLU A 128 7.67 -9.56 8.55
N ARG A 129 8.55 -8.80 9.19
CA ARG A 129 8.13 -7.84 10.21
C ARG A 129 7.30 -6.73 9.60
N ILE A 130 7.77 -6.12 8.52
CA ILE A 130 7.03 -5.05 7.85
C ILE A 130 5.70 -5.58 7.32
N GLY A 131 5.72 -6.77 6.71
CA GLY A 131 4.51 -7.39 6.18
C GLY A 131 3.47 -7.64 7.26
N GLY A 132 3.91 -8.08 8.43
CA GLY A 132 3.01 -8.29 9.56
C GLY A 132 2.37 -7.00 10.04
N LEU A 133 3.15 -5.92 10.09
CA LEU A 133 2.64 -4.61 10.50
C LEU A 133 1.65 -4.05 9.47
N LEU A 134 1.96 -4.18 8.19
CA LEU A 134 1.04 -3.74 7.14
C LEU A 134 -0.25 -4.55 7.16
N GLN A 135 -0.14 -5.87 7.33
CA GLN A 135 -1.32 -6.71 7.39
C GLN A 135 -2.20 -6.35 8.58
N ALA A 136 -1.59 -6.08 9.74
CA ALA A 136 -2.34 -5.66 10.92
C ALA A 136 -3.08 -4.35 10.68
N ALA A 137 -2.44 -3.41 9.97
CA ALA A 137 -3.10 -2.15 9.63
C ALA A 137 -4.30 -2.39 8.72
N LEU A 138 -4.14 -3.23 7.69
CA LEU A 138 -5.24 -3.54 6.77
C LEU A 138 -6.37 -4.27 7.48
N ASP A 139 -6.03 -5.23 8.35
CA ASP A 139 -7.02 -6.00 9.08
C ASP A 139 -7.87 -5.11 9.99
N SER A 140 -7.28 -4.07 10.56
CA SER A 140 -8.01 -3.16 11.43
C SER A 140 -9.05 -2.34 10.70
N LEU A 141 -8.92 -2.19 9.38
CA LEU A 141 -9.89 -1.42 8.59
C LEU A 141 -11.16 -2.20 8.32
N GLY A 142 -11.07 -3.52 8.26
CA GLY A 142 -12.20 -4.36 7.91
C GLY A 142 -13.21 -4.54 9.03
N ASN A 143 -12.93 -3.98 10.20
CA ASN A 143 -13.81 -4.17 11.37
C ASN A 143 -14.38 -2.84 11.88
#